data_824e60ccc02e286ef1c9d9ea4e5d19ea
#
_entry.id   824e60ccc02e286ef1c9d9ea4e5d19ea
#
_cell.length_a   1.000
_cell.length_b   1.000
_cell.length_c   1.000
_cell.angle_alpha   90.00
_cell.angle_beta   90.00
_cell.angle_gamma   90.00
#
_symmetry.space_group_name_H-M   'P 1'
#
loop_
_entity.id
_entity.type
_entity.pdbx_description
1 polymer ?
#
loop_
_entity_poly.entity_id
_entity_poly.type
_entity_poly.pdbx_seq_one_letter_code
_entity_poly.pdbx_strand_id
1 'polypeptide(L)'
;DLLRAGRCACENGPHTMVLSASVPDTAALAARLNATGVVKTVIVEETKWPGTVTGLFAHQRAARAFEKLCGWKLDRAAYENVYIHNDWSVLGRYLQDCRAGYILCEDTFGSTLGPDQHLVTDQRAAADFAAKQRGKGYLYWGDSPWCRCVESEDAAKCTLFAADHMVTDSKAALLQSLTEDEKAMVRRVFLTRPLPEKANGATLLLPRSFVADGLMTQNEQDAMFKAVAAKYAAGPLFIKTHPRDATDYQALFPEAVVLERTMPSEVLNFCLPFTFARAVTVQSFVLRGFTAADEKILLTLEEARKLV
;
A
#
# COMPACT_ATOMS: atom_id res chain seq x y z
N ASP A 1 6.34 -7.03 -4.04
CA ASP A 1 7.53 -6.58 -4.81
C ASP A 1 8.82 -7.26 -4.33
N LEU A 2 9.17 -7.23 -3.04
CA LEU A 2 10.38 -7.90 -2.54
C LEU A 2 10.40 -9.41 -2.87
N LEU A 3 9.29 -10.09 -2.68
CA LEU A 3 9.15 -11.52 -2.99
C LEU A 3 9.21 -11.81 -4.49
N ARG A 4 8.56 -10.98 -5.31
CA ARG A 4 8.66 -11.08 -6.77
C ARG A 4 10.10 -10.88 -7.23
N ALA A 5 10.77 -9.85 -6.72
CA ALA A 5 12.18 -9.61 -7.01
C ALA A 5 13.06 -10.79 -6.61
N GLY A 6 12.80 -11.42 -5.44
CA GLY A 6 13.55 -12.59 -4.99
C GLY A 6 13.37 -13.84 -5.87
N ARG A 7 12.20 -13.99 -6.51
CA ARG A 7 11.89 -15.11 -7.41
C ARG A 7 12.34 -14.89 -8.85
N CYS A 8 12.47 -13.64 -9.26
CA CYS A 8 13.02 -13.30 -10.57
C CYS A 8 14.53 -13.52 -10.57
N ALA A 9 15.00 -14.52 -11.31
CA ALA A 9 16.42 -14.67 -11.58
C ALA A 9 16.89 -13.45 -12.38
N CYS A 10 17.71 -12.60 -11.77
CA CYS A 10 18.21 -11.38 -12.40
C CYS A 10 19.67 -11.59 -12.78
N GLU A 11 19.94 -11.80 -14.06
CA GLU A 11 21.32 -11.92 -14.57
C GLU A 11 22.10 -10.60 -14.46
N ASN A 12 21.37 -9.48 -14.37
CA ASN A 12 21.93 -8.13 -14.40
C ASN A 12 22.05 -7.41 -13.05
N GLY A 13 21.93 -8.15 -11.95
CA GLY A 13 22.05 -7.59 -10.59
C GLY A 13 20.70 -7.34 -9.90
N PRO A 14 20.70 -6.67 -8.75
CA PRO A 14 19.51 -6.50 -7.95
C PRO A 14 18.47 -5.60 -8.63
N HIS A 15 17.18 -5.91 -8.43
CA HIS A 15 16.08 -5.06 -8.87
C HIS A 15 16.13 -3.69 -8.20
N THR A 16 15.74 -2.64 -8.92
CA THR A 16 15.61 -1.30 -8.31
C THR A 16 14.22 -1.12 -7.71
N MET A 17 14.16 -0.80 -6.43
CA MET A 17 12.92 -0.47 -5.72
C MET A 17 12.90 1.02 -5.37
N VAL A 18 11.89 1.74 -5.86
CA VAL A 18 11.71 3.16 -5.57
C VAL A 18 10.79 3.31 -4.37
N LEU A 19 11.26 4.01 -3.35
CA LEU A 19 10.52 4.29 -2.11
C LEU A 19 10.19 5.78 -2.02
N SER A 20 8.98 6.11 -1.53
CA SER A 20 8.62 7.49 -1.23
C SER A 20 9.24 7.95 0.08
N ALA A 21 9.84 9.14 0.08
CA ALA A 21 10.34 9.78 1.30
C ALA A 21 9.20 10.20 2.26
N SER A 22 7.95 10.20 1.81
CA SER A 22 6.79 10.47 2.66
C SER A 22 6.45 9.33 3.64
N VAL A 23 7.00 8.14 3.41
CA VAL A 23 6.86 7.01 4.35
C VAL A 23 7.79 7.24 5.54
N PRO A 24 7.31 7.17 6.78
CA PRO A 24 8.17 7.28 7.96
C PRO A 24 9.28 6.23 7.93
N ASP A 25 10.46 6.59 8.46
CA ASP A 25 11.62 5.69 8.57
C ASP A 25 12.08 5.04 7.26
N THR A 26 11.77 5.68 6.11
CA THR A 26 12.12 5.17 4.78
C THR A 26 13.61 4.83 4.65
N ALA A 27 14.51 5.63 5.22
CA ALA A 27 15.95 5.36 5.16
C ALA A 27 16.32 4.05 5.88
N ALA A 28 15.75 3.79 7.05
CA ALA A 28 15.97 2.56 7.79
C ALA A 28 15.37 1.34 7.07
N LEU A 29 14.18 1.49 6.48
CA LEU A 29 13.57 0.45 5.64
C LEU A 29 14.42 0.16 4.40
N ALA A 30 14.91 1.20 3.72
CA ALA A 30 15.80 1.08 2.56
C ALA A 30 17.08 0.31 2.91
N ALA A 31 17.71 0.60 4.05
CA ALA A 31 18.88 -0.11 4.50
C ALA A 31 18.61 -1.62 4.70
N ARG A 32 17.47 -1.99 5.32
CA ARG A 32 17.10 -3.39 5.50
C ARG A 32 16.78 -4.10 4.18
N LEU A 33 16.09 -3.42 3.26
CA LEU A 33 15.81 -3.93 1.92
C LEU A 33 17.10 -4.18 1.14
N ASN A 34 18.03 -3.21 1.12
CA ASN A 34 19.33 -3.36 0.47
C ASN A 34 20.15 -4.50 1.05
N ALA A 35 20.08 -4.73 2.37
CA ALA A 35 20.78 -5.81 3.04
C ALA A 35 20.32 -7.22 2.61
N THR A 36 19.18 -7.34 1.94
CA THR A 36 18.73 -8.62 1.35
C THR A 36 19.55 -9.04 0.14
N GLY A 37 20.22 -8.10 -0.54
CA GLY A 37 20.89 -8.31 -1.82
C GLY A 37 19.96 -8.50 -3.02
N VAL A 38 18.63 -8.56 -2.79
CA VAL A 38 17.62 -8.78 -3.83
C VAL A 38 17.23 -7.48 -4.53
N VAL A 39 17.19 -6.38 -3.79
CA VAL A 39 16.83 -5.07 -4.31
C VAL A 39 17.87 -4.02 -3.97
N LYS A 40 17.97 -3.01 -4.85
CA LYS A 40 18.64 -1.74 -4.61
C LYS A 40 17.56 -0.66 -4.48
N THR A 41 17.53 0.04 -3.36
CA THR A 41 16.51 1.05 -3.12
C THR A 41 16.95 2.43 -3.57
N VAL A 42 15.97 3.20 -4.08
CA VAL A 42 16.08 4.63 -4.39
C VAL A 42 14.97 5.34 -3.63
N ILE A 43 15.31 6.38 -2.87
CA ILE A 43 14.32 7.19 -2.14
C ILE A 43 14.04 8.46 -2.94
N VAL A 44 12.76 8.74 -3.19
CA VAL A 44 12.33 9.91 -3.96
C VAL A 44 11.38 10.81 -3.15
N GLU A 45 11.57 12.12 -3.30
CA GLU A 45 10.72 13.16 -2.70
C GLU A 45 9.48 13.42 -3.57
N GLU A 46 8.41 12.68 -3.34
CA GLU A 46 7.18 12.81 -4.12
C GLU A 46 6.39 14.11 -3.86
N THR A 47 6.62 14.80 -2.74
CA THR A 47 5.87 16.00 -2.36
C THR A 47 6.20 17.23 -3.20
N LYS A 48 7.28 17.20 -3.97
CA LYS A 48 7.83 18.35 -4.71
C LYS A 48 7.49 18.32 -6.20
N TRP A 49 6.26 17.96 -6.56
CA TRP A 49 5.88 17.99 -7.96
C TRP A 49 5.89 19.41 -8.56
N PRO A 50 6.51 19.62 -9.73
CA PRO A 50 6.71 20.96 -10.30
C PRO A 50 5.44 21.62 -10.86
N GLY A 51 4.26 21.08 -10.64
CA GLY A 51 2.99 21.68 -11.02
C GLY A 51 2.44 21.23 -12.39
N THR A 52 1.50 22.01 -12.91
CA THR A 52 0.75 21.66 -14.13
C THR A 52 1.63 21.79 -15.36
N VAL A 53 1.63 20.74 -16.19
CA VAL A 53 2.35 20.71 -17.45
C VAL A 53 1.50 21.40 -18.54
N THR A 54 2.00 22.44 -19.15
CA THR A 54 1.33 23.15 -20.27
C THR A 54 2.31 23.58 -21.36
N GLY A 55 1.83 23.63 -22.59
CA GLY A 55 2.58 24.12 -23.77
C GLY A 55 3.52 23.10 -24.40
N LEU A 56 4.23 23.54 -25.42
CA LEU A 56 5.15 22.73 -26.21
C LEU A 56 6.26 22.14 -25.32
N PHE A 57 6.57 20.84 -25.48
CA PHE A 57 7.55 20.11 -24.67
C PHE A 57 7.27 20.07 -23.15
N ALA A 58 6.02 20.28 -22.75
CA ALA A 58 5.63 20.33 -21.36
C ALA A 58 6.03 19.06 -20.58
N HIS A 59 5.73 17.86 -21.11
CA HIS A 59 6.08 16.59 -20.47
C HIS A 59 7.59 16.43 -20.26
N GLN A 60 8.41 16.78 -21.27
CA GLN A 60 9.87 16.69 -21.14
C GLN A 60 10.42 17.65 -20.07
N ARG A 61 9.83 18.87 -19.96
CA ARG A 61 10.21 19.81 -18.90
C ARG A 61 9.80 19.32 -17.53
N ALA A 62 8.61 18.73 -17.39
CA ALA A 62 8.14 18.15 -16.13
C ALA A 62 9.04 16.98 -15.71
N ALA A 63 9.38 16.07 -16.61
CA ALA A 63 10.30 14.98 -16.33
C ALA A 63 11.66 15.49 -15.82
N ARG A 64 12.28 16.44 -16.54
CA ARG A 64 13.57 17.02 -16.13
C ARG A 64 13.49 17.75 -14.78
N ALA A 65 12.37 18.44 -14.50
CA ALA A 65 12.17 19.09 -13.22
C ALA A 65 12.06 18.08 -12.09
N PHE A 66 11.32 16.99 -12.30
CA PHE A 66 11.23 15.89 -11.35
C PHE A 66 12.61 15.24 -11.09
N GLU A 67 13.34 14.88 -12.14
CA GLU A 67 14.67 14.30 -12.05
C GLU A 67 15.63 15.18 -11.23
N LYS A 68 15.57 16.51 -11.46
CA LYS A 68 16.38 17.46 -10.71
C LYS A 68 15.99 17.53 -9.22
N LEU A 69 14.68 17.50 -8.92
CA LEU A 69 14.17 17.55 -7.55
C LEU A 69 14.49 16.30 -6.75
N CYS A 70 14.37 15.12 -7.40
CA CYS A 70 14.55 13.82 -6.75
C CYS A 70 16.00 13.37 -6.75
N GLY A 71 16.88 13.97 -7.58
CA GLY A 71 18.25 13.50 -7.76
C GLY A 71 18.35 12.11 -8.41
N TRP A 72 17.26 11.65 -9.05
CA TRP A 72 17.17 10.34 -9.68
C TRP A 72 16.51 10.45 -11.06
N LYS A 73 16.97 9.61 -11.98
CA LYS A 73 16.46 9.51 -13.34
C LYS A 73 16.24 8.06 -13.71
N LEU A 74 15.10 7.76 -14.33
CA LEU A 74 14.81 6.44 -14.89
C LEU A 74 15.69 6.20 -16.12
N ASP A 75 16.57 5.21 -16.04
CA ASP A 75 17.24 4.66 -17.23
C ASP A 75 16.32 3.61 -17.87
N ARG A 76 15.61 4.00 -18.92
CA ARG A 76 14.66 3.15 -19.62
C ARG A 76 15.30 1.96 -20.32
N ALA A 77 16.58 2.05 -20.65
CA ALA A 77 17.33 0.96 -21.29
C ALA A 77 17.79 -0.09 -20.28
N ALA A 78 17.86 0.27 -19.00
CA ALA A 78 18.30 -0.63 -17.93
C ALA A 78 17.18 -1.54 -17.38
N TYR A 79 15.90 -1.27 -17.72
CA TYR A 79 14.77 -1.99 -17.15
C TYR A 79 13.86 -2.55 -18.23
N GLU A 80 13.64 -3.85 -18.20
CA GLU A 80 12.67 -4.53 -19.06
C GLU A 80 11.22 -4.20 -18.64
N ASN A 81 10.97 -4.23 -17.34
CA ASN A 81 9.66 -3.96 -16.75
C ASN A 81 9.76 -2.93 -15.63
N VAL A 82 8.77 -2.04 -15.60
CA VAL A 82 8.56 -1.05 -14.54
C VAL A 82 7.20 -1.32 -13.92
N TYR A 83 7.15 -1.62 -12.63
CA TYR A 83 5.93 -1.89 -11.88
C TYR A 83 5.58 -0.69 -11.02
N ILE A 84 4.31 -0.32 -10.99
CA ILE A 84 3.80 0.78 -10.17
C ILE A 84 2.44 0.42 -9.58
N HIS A 85 2.21 0.75 -8.30
CA HIS A 85 0.93 0.49 -7.63
C HIS A 85 -0.07 1.64 -7.76
N ASN A 86 0.39 2.80 -8.25
CA ASN A 86 -0.44 4.00 -8.29
C ASN A 86 0.03 4.92 -9.43
N ASP A 87 -0.64 4.85 -10.59
CA ASP A 87 -0.28 5.65 -11.77
C ASP A 87 -0.74 7.11 -11.69
N TRP A 88 -1.55 7.49 -10.70
CA TRP A 88 -1.91 8.88 -10.37
C TRP A 88 -0.97 9.53 -9.35
N SER A 89 -0.02 8.78 -8.80
CA SER A 89 1.07 9.31 -7.99
C SER A 89 1.99 10.24 -8.78
N VAL A 90 2.88 10.93 -8.09
CA VAL A 90 3.92 11.75 -8.73
C VAL A 90 4.82 10.90 -9.61
N LEU A 91 5.18 9.69 -9.15
CA LEU A 91 5.99 8.76 -9.91
C LEU A 91 5.26 8.25 -11.16
N GLY A 92 3.94 7.96 -11.06
CA GLY A 92 3.13 7.56 -12.21
C GLY A 92 3.05 8.65 -13.28
N ARG A 93 2.91 9.92 -12.88
CA ARG A 93 2.97 11.06 -13.80
C ARG A 93 4.35 11.17 -14.47
N TYR A 94 5.41 11.00 -13.70
CA TYR A 94 6.78 11.02 -14.23
C TYR A 94 6.98 9.92 -15.30
N LEU A 95 6.46 8.71 -15.08
CA LEU A 95 6.52 7.64 -16.08
C LEU A 95 5.80 8.03 -17.37
N GLN A 96 4.64 8.68 -17.28
CA GLN A 96 3.91 9.20 -18.43
C GLN A 96 4.68 10.33 -19.13
N ASP A 97 5.29 11.24 -18.38
CA ASP A 97 6.13 12.31 -18.94
C ASP A 97 7.36 11.77 -19.68
N CYS A 98 7.95 10.71 -19.14
CA CYS A 98 9.04 9.98 -19.78
C CYS A 98 8.60 9.12 -20.96
N ARG A 99 7.29 8.91 -21.17
CA ARG A 99 6.73 7.93 -22.10
C ARG A 99 7.30 6.52 -21.83
N ALA A 100 7.46 6.18 -20.56
CA ALA A 100 7.97 4.89 -20.12
C ALA A 100 6.82 3.90 -19.98
N GLY A 101 6.92 2.73 -20.63
CA GLY A 101 5.96 1.66 -20.45
C GLY A 101 6.01 1.12 -19.01
N TYR A 102 4.83 0.91 -18.38
CA TYR A 102 4.74 0.38 -17.04
C TYR A 102 3.60 -0.66 -16.90
N ILE A 103 3.68 -1.43 -15.85
CA ILE A 103 2.66 -2.37 -15.41
C ILE A 103 2.04 -1.76 -14.15
N LEU A 104 0.72 -1.57 -14.17
CA LEU A 104 -0.02 -1.10 -13.02
C LEU A 104 -0.42 -2.29 -12.14
N CYS A 105 0.15 -2.37 -10.95
CA CYS A 105 -0.17 -3.41 -9.99
C CYS A 105 -1.33 -2.97 -9.08
N GLU A 106 -2.14 -3.89 -8.66
CA GLU A 106 -3.15 -3.65 -7.65
C GLU A 106 -2.52 -3.12 -6.35
N ASP A 107 -2.96 -1.95 -5.90
CA ASP A 107 -2.38 -1.27 -4.71
C ASP A 107 -2.72 -2.03 -3.43
N THR A 108 -4.01 -2.29 -3.21
CA THR A 108 -4.49 -3.04 -2.06
C THR A 108 -5.12 -4.34 -2.50
N PHE A 109 -4.94 -5.38 -1.73
CA PHE A 109 -5.42 -6.73 -1.99
C PHE A 109 -6.91 -6.75 -2.37
N GLY A 110 -7.21 -7.20 -3.59
CA GLY A 110 -8.57 -7.29 -4.10
C GLY A 110 -9.27 -5.93 -4.30
N SER A 111 -8.54 -4.81 -4.33
CA SER A 111 -9.14 -3.47 -4.51
C SER A 111 -9.78 -3.29 -5.89
N THR A 112 -9.40 -4.09 -6.87
CA THR A 112 -9.95 -4.08 -8.23
C THR A 112 -11.16 -5.00 -8.40
N LEU A 113 -11.49 -5.86 -7.43
CA LEU A 113 -12.51 -6.91 -7.52
C LEU A 113 -13.96 -6.43 -7.38
N GLY A 114 -14.27 -5.25 -7.83
CA GLY A 114 -15.62 -4.72 -7.85
C GLY A 114 -16.07 -4.04 -6.55
N PRO A 115 -17.25 -3.45 -6.55
CA PRO A 115 -17.71 -2.65 -5.44
C PRO A 115 -18.00 -3.53 -4.23
N ASP A 116 -17.20 -3.37 -3.21
CA ASP A 116 -17.70 -3.60 -1.86
C ASP A 116 -18.59 -2.41 -1.53
N GLN A 117 -19.82 -2.65 -1.10
CA GLN A 117 -20.77 -1.57 -0.80
C GLN A 117 -20.21 -0.56 0.19
N HIS A 118 -19.32 -1.00 1.10
CA HIS A 118 -18.66 -0.17 2.09
C HIS A 118 -17.62 0.81 1.48
N LEU A 119 -17.21 0.63 0.23
CA LEU A 119 -16.11 1.36 -0.40
C LEU A 119 -16.53 2.12 -1.67
N VAL A 120 -17.81 2.07 -2.05
CA VAL A 120 -18.36 2.77 -3.22
C VAL A 120 -18.04 4.27 -3.20
N THR A 121 -18.02 4.89 -2.02
CA THR A 121 -17.71 6.33 -1.88
C THR A 121 -16.27 6.62 -2.26
N ASP A 122 -15.34 5.77 -1.84
CA ASP A 122 -13.91 5.95 -2.17
C ASP A 122 -13.64 5.74 -3.66
N GLN A 123 -14.32 4.79 -4.29
CA GLN A 123 -14.22 4.55 -5.73
C GLN A 123 -14.76 5.73 -6.54
N ARG A 124 -15.89 6.34 -6.13
CA ARG A 124 -16.42 7.55 -6.77
C ARG A 124 -15.46 8.72 -6.64
N ALA A 125 -14.90 8.95 -5.45
CA ALA A 125 -13.93 10.01 -5.24
C ALA A 125 -12.68 9.80 -6.10
N ALA A 126 -12.21 8.57 -6.25
CA ALA A 126 -11.09 8.22 -7.10
C ALA A 126 -11.41 8.43 -8.59
N ALA A 127 -12.60 8.04 -9.06
CA ALA A 127 -13.05 8.26 -10.42
C ALA A 127 -13.19 9.76 -10.74
N ASP A 128 -13.76 10.54 -9.82
CA ASP A 128 -13.88 11.99 -9.95
C ASP A 128 -12.51 12.67 -10.00
N PHE A 129 -11.56 12.21 -9.18
CA PHE A 129 -10.19 12.68 -9.22
C PHE A 129 -9.52 12.36 -10.56
N ALA A 130 -9.63 11.13 -11.05
CA ALA A 130 -9.10 10.70 -12.34
C ALA A 130 -9.70 11.53 -13.49
N ALA A 131 -11.00 11.76 -13.49
CA ALA A 131 -11.68 12.60 -14.49
C ALA A 131 -11.15 14.04 -14.50
N LYS A 132 -10.92 14.62 -13.33
CA LYS A 132 -10.33 15.97 -13.19
C LYS A 132 -8.89 16.03 -13.71
N GLN A 133 -8.12 14.97 -13.54
CA GLN A 133 -6.72 14.93 -13.98
C GLN A 133 -6.58 14.68 -15.49
N ARG A 134 -7.53 13.98 -16.14
CA ARG A 134 -7.57 13.84 -17.60
C ARG A 134 -7.48 15.18 -18.34
N GLY A 135 -8.13 16.20 -17.80
CA GLY A 135 -8.02 17.58 -18.33
C GLY A 135 -6.64 18.21 -18.21
N LYS A 136 -5.69 17.58 -17.49
CA LYS A 136 -4.31 18.05 -17.29
C LYS A 136 -3.28 17.28 -18.12
N GLY A 137 -3.72 16.44 -19.06
CA GLY A 137 -2.85 15.69 -19.98
C GLY A 137 -2.32 14.37 -19.43
N TYR A 138 -2.79 13.92 -18.26
CA TYR A 138 -2.48 12.60 -17.68
C TYR A 138 -3.71 11.70 -17.70
N LEU A 139 -3.48 10.41 -17.91
CA LEU A 139 -4.49 9.36 -17.83
C LEU A 139 -4.11 8.39 -16.73
N TYR A 140 -5.09 7.95 -15.95
CA TYR A 140 -4.91 7.13 -14.76
C TYR A 140 -5.74 5.87 -14.83
N TRP A 141 -5.54 5.00 -13.87
CA TRP A 141 -6.29 3.75 -13.75
C TRP A 141 -6.10 2.83 -14.96
N GLY A 142 -4.86 2.75 -15.45
CA GLY A 142 -4.55 1.93 -16.61
C GLY A 142 -4.91 2.54 -17.97
N ASP A 143 -5.63 3.67 -18.02
CA ASP A 143 -6.06 4.33 -19.26
C ASP A 143 -4.89 4.97 -20.05
N SER A 144 -3.71 5.07 -19.46
CA SER A 144 -2.54 5.65 -20.12
C SER A 144 -2.04 4.74 -21.25
N PRO A 145 -1.68 5.28 -22.44
CA PRO A 145 -1.07 4.48 -23.52
C PRO A 145 0.30 3.91 -23.15
N TRP A 146 0.86 4.32 -22.01
CA TRP A 146 2.08 3.78 -21.45
C TRP A 146 1.83 2.66 -20.43
N CYS A 147 0.59 2.43 -20.00
CA CYS A 147 0.21 1.27 -19.23
C CYS A 147 0.14 0.05 -20.16
N ARG A 148 1.02 -0.92 -19.98
CA ARG A 148 1.07 -2.14 -20.80
C ARG A 148 0.00 -3.14 -20.38
N CYS A 149 -0.23 -3.26 -19.08
CA CYS A 149 -1.28 -4.08 -18.50
C CYS A 149 -1.55 -3.67 -17.06
N VAL A 150 -2.68 -4.12 -16.52
CA VAL A 150 -3.06 -3.98 -15.11
C VAL A 150 -3.06 -5.36 -14.47
N GLU A 151 -2.25 -5.57 -13.44
CA GLU A 151 -2.26 -6.78 -12.63
C GLU A 151 -3.31 -6.67 -11.53
N SER A 152 -4.14 -7.70 -11.44
CA SER A 152 -5.21 -7.82 -10.45
C SER A 152 -5.19 -9.18 -9.78
N GLU A 153 -5.72 -9.29 -8.58
CA GLU A 153 -5.91 -10.55 -7.87
C GLU A 153 -6.71 -11.58 -8.71
N ASP A 154 -7.72 -11.10 -9.44
CA ASP A 154 -8.53 -11.91 -10.35
C ASP A 154 -9.05 -11.02 -11.49
N ALA A 155 -8.38 -11.06 -12.63
CA ALA A 155 -8.73 -10.23 -13.79
C ALA A 155 -10.17 -10.47 -14.30
N ALA A 156 -10.68 -11.70 -14.17
CA ALA A 156 -12.04 -12.04 -14.60
C ALA A 156 -13.13 -11.38 -13.73
N LYS A 157 -12.82 -11.03 -12.50
CA LYS A 157 -13.72 -10.37 -11.55
C LYS A 157 -13.53 -8.86 -11.49
N CYS A 158 -12.53 -8.32 -12.17
CA CYS A 158 -12.26 -6.89 -12.16
C CYS A 158 -13.36 -6.14 -12.92
N THR A 159 -13.90 -5.08 -12.31
CA THR A 159 -14.94 -4.23 -12.90
C THR A 159 -14.50 -2.79 -13.10
N LEU A 160 -13.30 -2.44 -12.67
CA LEU A 160 -12.80 -1.05 -12.68
C LEU A 160 -12.00 -0.69 -13.93
N PHE A 161 -11.46 -1.67 -14.63
CA PHE A 161 -10.53 -1.49 -15.76
C PHE A 161 -11.03 -2.19 -17.02
N ALA A 162 -10.51 -1.80 -18.18
CA ALA A 162 -10.80 -2.47 -19.44
C ALA A 162 -10.19 -3.89 -19.46
N ALA A 163 -11.00 -4.88 -19.80
CA ALA A 163 -10.64 -6.30 -19.70
C ALA A 163 -9.46 -6.72 -20.59
N ASP A 164 -9.23 -6.04 -21.71
CA ASP A 164 -8.16 -6.31 -22.67
C ASP A 164 -6.75 -5.99 -22.16
N HIS A 165 -6.65 -5.20 -21.09
CA HIS A 165 -5.39 -4.83 -20.44
C HIS A 165 -5.15 -5.51 -19.10
N MET A 166 -6.00 -6.47 -18.73
CA MET A 166 -5.94 -7.11 -17.42
C MET A 166 -5.20 -8.43 -17.47
N VAL A 167 -4.37 -8.68 -16.44
CA VAL A 167 -3.78 -10.00 -16.16
C VAL A 167 -4.01 -10.38 -14.71
N THR A 168 -4.23 -11.66 -14.47
CA THR A 168 -4.32 -12.18 -13.10
C THR A 168 -2.92 -12.39 -12.54
N ASP A 169 -2.65 -11.73 -11.40
CA ASP A 169 -1.47 -11.96 -10.58
C ASP A 169 -1.89 -12.04 -9.11
N SER A 170 -2.17 -13.25 -8.66
CA SER A 170 -2.74 -13.50 -7.35
C SER A 170 -1.73 -13.34 -6.23
N LYS A 171 -1.87 -12.28 -5.45
CA LYS A 171 -1.13 -12.07 -4.21
C LYS A 171 -1.46 -13.16 -3.18
N ALA A 172 -2.70 -13.68 -3.17
CA ALA A 172 -3.09 -14.81 -2.31
C ALA A 172 -2.30 -16.06 -2.66
N ALA A 173 -2.21 -16.41 -3.94
CA ALA A 173 -1.42 -17.54 -4.40
C ALA A 173 0.08 -17.36 -4.07
N LEU A 174 0.62 -16.15 -4.26
CA LEU A 174 1.99 -15.82 -3.87
C LEU A 174 2.21 -16.07 -2.37
N LEU A 175 1.34 -15.55 -1.50
CA LEU A 175 1.48 -15.71 -0.05
C LEU A 175 1.36 -17.17 0.40
N GLN A 176 0.50 -17.96 -0.24
CA GLN A 176 0.35 -19.39 0.05
C GLN A 176 1.57 -20.21 -0.37
N SER A 177 2.30 -19.78 -1.39
CA SER A 177 3.45 -20.49 -1.94
C SER A 177 4.80 -20.06 -1.33
N LEU A 178 4.82 -19.26 -0.26
CA LEU A 178 6.04 -18.79 0.37
C LEU A 178 6.83 -19.93 1.01
N THR A 179 8.12 -20.02 0.66
CA THR A 179 9.10 -20.84 1.35
C THR A 179 9.48 -20.26 2.70
N GLU A 180 10.05 -21.06 3.60
CA GLU A 180 10.53 -20.56 4.90
C GLU A 180 11.67 -19.55 4.76
N ASP A 181 12.52 -19.66 3.75
CA ASP A 181 13.57 -18.70 3.46
C ASP A 181 13.00 -17.35 3.01
N GLU A 182 11.97 -17.36 2.16
CA GLU A 182 11.27 -16.13 1.76
C GLU A 182 10.57 -15.46 2.96
N LYS A 183 9.90 -16.25 3.81
CA LYS A 183 9.30 -15.74 5.05
C LYS A 183 10.36 -15.18 5.99
N ALA A 184 11.50 -15.85 6.14
CA ALA A 184 12.61 -15.37 6.96
C ALA A 184 13.22 -14.07 6.42
N MET A 185 13.36 -13.95 5.10
CA MET A 185 13.80 -12.70 4.45
C MET A 185 12.84 -11.55 4.74
N VAL A 186 11.54 -11.76 4.57
CA VAL A 186 10.52 -10.73 4.83
C VAL A 186 10.50 -10.35 6.31
N ARG A 187 10.59 -11.33 7.23
CA ARG A 187 10.68 -11.04 8.67
C ARG A 187 11.89 -10.15 8.99
N ARG A 188 13.08 -10.43 8.45
CA ARG A 188 14.28 -9.60 8.67
C ARG A 188 14.12 -8.16 8.21
N VAL A 189 13.37 -7.94 7.14
CA VAL A 189 13.13 -6.58 6.62
C VAL A 189 12.11 -5.82 7.46
N PHE A 190 11.00 -6.46 7.85
CA PHE A 190 9.84 -5.77 8.40
C PHE A 190 9.63 -5.93 9.90
N LEU A 191 10.26 -6.92 10.56
CA LEU A 191 10.16 -7.09 11.99
C LEU A 191 11.44 -6.58 12.66
N THR A 192 11.39 -5.37 13.21
CA THR A 192 12.55 -4.78 13.92
C THR A 192 12.48 -5.05 15.42
N ARG A 193 11.35 -5.57 15.91
CA ARG A 193 11.14 -5.98 17.30
C ARG A 193 10.57 -7.39 17.38
N PRO A 194 10.94 -8.17 18.42
CA PRO A 194 10.30 -9.46 18.67
C PRO A 194 8.79 -9.28 18.88
N LEU A 195 8.02 -10.16 18.29
CA LEU A 195 6.58 -10.26 18.56
C LEU A 195 6.34 -11.26 19.69
N PRO A 196 5.26 -11.11 20.47
CA PRO A 196 4.91 -12.07 21.51
C PRO A 196 4.74 -13.48 20.92
N GLU A 197 5.21 -14.49 21.66
CA GLU A 197 5.08 -15.89 21.24
C GLU A 197 3.63 -16.43 21.34
N LYS A 198 2.85 -15.84 22.24
CA LYS A 198 1.45 -16.24 22.49
C LYS A 198 0.59 -15.02 22.78
N ALA A 199 -0.62 -15.01 22.25
CA ALA A 199 -1.62 -14.01 22.56
C ALA A 199 -3.03 -14.62 22.41
N ASN A 200 -3.41 -15.45 23.38
CA ASN A 200 -4.72 -16.13 23.38
C ASN A 200 -5.86 -15.10 23.37
N GLY A 201 -6.78 -15.24 22.43
CA GLY A 201 -7.93 -14.35 22.30
C GLY A 201 -7.60 -12.94 21.83
N ALA A 202 -6.38 -12.69 21.31
CA ALA A 202 -5.95 -11.38 20.87
C ALA A 202 -6.85 -10.80 19.77
N THR A 203 -7.05 -9.48 19.85
CA THR A 203 -7.73 -8.71 18.81
C THR A 203 -6.73 -7.82 18.09
N LEU A 204 -6.74 -7.84 16.75
CA LEU A 204 -5.99 -6.91 15.92
C LEU A 204 -6.88 -5.77 15.46
N LEU A 205 -6.53 -4.54 15.82
CA LEU A 205 -7.12 -3.32 15.28
C LEU A 205 -6.25 -2.79 14.14
N LEU A 206 -6.87 -2.53 12.99
CA LEU A 206 -6.23 -2.02 11.78
C LEU A 206 -6.82 -0.64 11.44
N PRO A 207 -6.34 0.44 12.11
CA PRO A 207 -6.85 1.78 11.88
C PRO A 207 -6.54 2.28 10.46
N ARG A 208 -7.50 3.00 9.87
CA ARG A 208 -7.29 3.86 8.70
C ARG A 208 -6.96 5.28 9.15
N SER A 209 -6.19 5.99 8.36
CA SER A 209 -5.77 7.37 8.64
C SER A 209 -6.83 8.39 8.19
N PHE A 210 -7.97 8.47 8.88
CA PHE A 210 -9.06 9.39 8.53
C PHE A 210 -8.69 10.87 8.67
N VAL A 211 -7.83 11.19 9.64
CA VAL A 211 -7.31 12.56 9.82
C VAL A 211 -6.45 12.99 8.64
N ALA A 212 -5.53 12.13 8.17
CA ALA A 212 -4.71 12.42 7.00
C ALA A 212 -5.53 12.48 5.71
N ASP A 213 -6.65 11.76 5.64
CA ASP A 213 -7.60 11.82 4.54
C ASP A 213 -8.55 13.03 4.63
N GLY A 214 -8.48 13.86 5.69
CA GLY A 214 -9.31 15.04 5.90
C GLY A 214 -10.79 14.74 6.22
N LEU A 215 -11.09 13.53 6.69
CA LEU A 215 -12.46 13.05 6.93
C LEU A 215 -12.95 13.29 8.35
N MET A 216 -12.05 13.55 9.31
CA MET A 216 -12.35 13.85 10.70
C MET A 216 -11.18 14.53 11.40
N THR A 217 -11.44 15.08 12.58
CA THR A 217 -10.40 15.61 13.49
C THR A 217 -9.70 14.48 14.25
N GLN A 218 -8.55 14.77 14.85
CA GLN A 218 -7.83 13.80 15.68
C GLN A 218 -8.68 13.31 16.86
N ASN A 219 -9.37 14.22 17.53
CA ASN A 219 -10.22 13.85 18.70
C ASN A 219 -11.36 12.92 18.28
N GLU A 220 -11.99 13.14 17.13
CA GLU A 220 -13.04 12.26 16.61
C GLU A 220 -12.49 10.88 16.25
N GLN A 221 -11.29 10.82 15.61
CA GLN A 221 -10.63 9.56 15.30
C GLN A 221 -10.28 8.77 16.57
N ASP A 222 -9.71 9.43 17.55
CA ASP A 222 -9.33 8.83 18.82
C ASP A 222 -10.55 8.29 19.57
N ALA A 223 -11.63 9.07 19.68
CA ALA A 223 -12.87 8.64 20.31
C ALA A 223 -13.48 7.43 19.58
N MET A 224 -13.52 7.46 18.24
CA MET A 224 -14.04 6.37 17.44
C MET A 224 -13.24 5.08 17.63
N PHE A 225 -11.92 5.12 17.54
CA PHE A 225 -11.13 3.90 17.72
C PHE A 225 -11.13 3.39 19.15
N LYS A 226 -11.26 4.25 20.16
CA LYS A 226 -11.54 3.83 21.54
C LYS A 226 -12.86 3.07 21.66
N ALA A 227 -13.93 3.58 21.06
CA ALA A 227 -15.24 2.95 21.06
C ALA A 227 -15.24 1.61 20.30
N VAL A 228 -14.57 1.55 19.13
CA VAL A 228 -14.38 0.32 18.34
C VAL A 228 -13.62 -0.73 19.19
N ALA A 229 -12.51 -0.34 19.80
CA ALA A 229 -11.74 -1.25 20.67
C ALA A 229 -12.57 -1.72 21.87
N ALA A 230 -13.26 -0.82 22.56
CA ALA A 230 -14.10 -1.16 23.70
C ALA A 230 -15.20 -2.18 23.36
N LYS A 231 -15.75 -2.10 22.13
CA LYS A 231 -16.80 -3.02 21.68
C LYS A 231 -16.28 -4.37 21.21
N TYR A 232 -15.14 -4.37 20.52
CA TYR A 232 -14.70 -5.55 19.77
C TYR A 232 -13.45 -6.22 20.33
N ALA A 233 -12.64 -5.56 21.18
CA ALA A 233 -11.49 -6.21 21.78
C ALA A 233 -11.93 -7.24 22.82
N ALA A 234 -11.43 -8.46 22.66
CA ALA A 234 -11.67 -9.57 23.58
C ALA A 234 -10.31 -10.23 23.91
N GLY A 235 -9.55 -9.65 24.81
CA GLY A 235 -8.20 -10.10 25.15
C GLY A 235 -7.13 -9.08 24.77
N PRO A 236 -5.86 -9.48 24.63
CA PRO A 236 -4.78 -8.56 24.30
C PRO A 236 -5.05 -7.80 22.98
N LEU A 237 -4.87 -6.48 23.01
CA LEU A 237 -5.06 -5.62 21.85
C LEU A 237 -3.74 -5.41 21.11
N PHE A 238 -3.74 -5.71 19.84
CA PHE A 238 -2.68 -5.37 18.90
C PHE A 238 -3.18 -4.29 17.95
N ILE A 239 -2.32 -3.33 17.62
CA ILE A 239 -2.67 -2.23 16.72
C ILE A 239 -1.64 -2.16 15.61
N LYS A 240 -2.07 -2.35 14.35
CA LYS A 240 -1.24 -2.15 13.17
C LYS A 240 -1.64 -0.86 12.49
N THR A 241 -0.86 0.18 12.73
CA THR A 241 -1.15 1.53 12.25
C THR A 241 -0.96 1.64 10.73
N HIS A 242 -1.74 2.52 10.11
CA HIS A 242 -1.53 2.89 8.70
C HIS A 242 -0.24 3.71 8.55
N PRO A 243 0.57 3.55 7.47
CA PRO A 243 1.83 4.31 7.30
C PRO A 243 1.69 5.83 7.39
N ARG A 244 0.58 6.39 6.90
CA ARG A 244 0.29 7.84 6.92
C ARG A 244 -0.36 8.34 8.22
N ASP A 245 -0.71 7.44 9.13
CA ASP A 245 -1.38 7.81 10.39
C ASP A 245 -0.37 8.31 11.41
N ALA A 246 -0.56 9.57 11.88
CA ALA A 246 0.31 10.20 12.86
C ALA A 246 -0.16 9.99 14.31
N THR A 247 -1.27 9.28 14.52
CA THR A 247 -1.84 9.03 15.85
C THR A 247 -0.86 8.26 16.74
N ASP A 248 -0.66 8.74 17.95
CA ASP A 248 0.09 8.01 18.98
C ASP A 248 -0.82 6.96 19.64
N TYR A 249 -0.90 5.81 19.00
CA TYR A 249 -1.70 4.70 19.50
C TYR A 249 -1.16 4.11 20.80
N GLN A 250 0.13 4.27 21.11
CA GLN A 250 0.65 3.80 22.40
C GLN A 250 0.16 4.68 23.55
N ALA A 251 0.07 5.99 23.35
CA ALA A 251 -0.56 6.88 24.35
C ALA A 251 -2.08 6.66 24.43
N LEU A 252 -2.74 6.38 23.29
CA LEU A 252 -4.18 6.17 23.25
C LEU A 252 -4.62 4.84 23.90
N PHE A 253 -3.79 3.79 23.80
CA PHE A 253 -3.98 2.44 24.32
C PHE A 253 -2.70 1.95 25.01
N PRO A 254 -2.43 2.34 26.27
CA PRO A 254 -1.16 2.04 26.95
C PRO A 254 -0.82 0.55 27.03
N GLU A 255 -1.84 -0.31 27.17
CA GLU A 255 -1.67 -1.76 27.28
C GLU A 255 -1.61 -2.51 25.93
N ALA A 256 -1.79 -1.80 24.82
CA ALA A 256 -1.79 -2.42 23.50
C ALA A 256 -0.36 -2.68 22.99
N VAL A 257 -0.22 -3.73 22.20
CA VAL A 257 0.99 -3.96 21.40
C VAL A 257 0.86 -3.20 20.09
N VAL A 258 1.50 -2.03 19.98
CA VAL A 258 1.51 -1.23 18.75
C VAL A 258 2.60 -1.76 17.82
N LEU A 259 2.18 -2.25 16.66
CA LEU A 259 3.06 -2.81 15.64
C LEU A 259 3.70 -1.71 14.78
N GLU A 260 4.81 -2.05 14.15
CA GLU A 260 5.56 -1.08 13.35
C GLU A 260 4.75 -0.53 12.18
N ARG A 261 4.83 0.79 12.01
CA ARG A 261 4.09 1.52 10.98
C ARG A 261 4.45 1.08 9.56
N THR A 262 5.73 0.81 9.31
CA THR A 262 6.25 0.43 7.98
C THR A 262 6.06 -1.05 7.62
N MET A 263 5.64 -1.88 8.58
CA MET A 263 5.36 -3.30 8.32
C MET A 263 4.07 -3.44 7.51
N PRO A 264 4.04 -4.11 6.35
CA PRO A 264 2.80 -4.45 5.68
C PRO A 264 1.93 -5.38 6.52
N SER A 265 0.60 -5.19 6.50
CA SER A 265 -0.34 -6.04 7.25
C SER A 265 -0.27 -7.50 6.84
N GLU A 266 0.04 -7.76 5.56
CA GLU A 266 0.17 -9.10 4.99
C GLU A 266 1.31 -9.91 5.63
N VAL A 267 2.32 -9.25 6.16
CA VAL A 267 3.43 -9.90 6.88
C VAL A 267 2.92 -10.63 8.12
N LEU A 268 1.85 -10.13 8.75
CA LEU A 268 1.22 -10.77 9.91
C LEU A 268 0.63 -12.15 9.58
N ASN A 269 0.27 -12.41 8.31
CA ASN A 269 -0.29 -13.71 7.90
C ASN A 269 0.67 -14.90 8.13
N PHE A 270 1.98 -14.64 8.26
CA PHE A 270 2.98 -15.71 8.38
C PHE A 270 4.11 -15.43 9.37
N CYS A 271 4.11 -14.27 10.02
CA CYS A 271 5.20 -13.95 10.95
C CYS A 271 4.84 -14.18 12.42
N LEU A 272 3.55 -14.34 12.73
CA LEU A 272 3.08 -14.62 14.08
C LEU A 272 3.00 -16.12 14.33
N PRO A 273 3.35 -16.59 15.53
CA PRO A 273 3.18 -17.98 15.91
C PRO A 273 1.74 -18.30 16.40
N PHE A 274 0.82 -17.34 16.27
CA PHE A 274 -0.58 -17.46 16.67
C PHE A 274 -1.50 -16.74 15.69
N THR A 275 -2.77 -17.10 15.69
CA THR A 275 -3.86 -16.43 14.96
C THR A 275 -4.59 -15.49 15.91
N PHE A 276 -4.99 -14.32 15.45
CA PHE A 276 -5.88 -13.43 16.20
C PHE A 276 -7.28 -14.04 16.28
N ALA A 277 -7.90 -13.98 17.44
CA ALA A 277 -9.31 -14.34 17.53
C ALA A 277 -10.17 -13.42 16.65
N ARG A 278 -9.73 -12.16 16.50
CA ARG A 278 -10.48 -11.16 15.75
C ARG A 278 -9.57 -10.12 15.13
N ALA A 279 -9.89 -9.70 13.89
CA ALA A 279 -9.32 -8.52 13.25
C ALA A 279 -10.42 -7.53 12.90
N VAL A 280 -10.23 -6.25 13.29
CA VAL A 280 -11.23 -5.19 13.14
C VAL A 280 -10.65 -4.02 12.36
N THR A 281 -11.40 -3.53 11.40
CA THR A 281 -11.05 -2.31 10.66
C THR A 281 -12.29 -1.47 10.34
N VAL A 282 -12.08 -0.21 9.97
CA VAL A 282 -13.13 0.71 9.54
C VAL A 282 -12.82 1.17 8.12
N GLN A 283 -13.74 0.92 7.20
CA GLN A 283 -13.71 1.38 5.81
C GLN A 283 -12.35 1.13 5.10
N SER A 284 -11.85 -0.12 5.17
CA SER A 284 -10.57 -0.51 4.57
C SER A 284 -10.63 -1.89 3.92
N PHE A 285 -9.92 -2.06 2.80
CA PHE A 285 -9.77 -3.35 2.11
C PHE A 285 -8.80 -4.32 2.81
N VAL A 286 -8.06 -3.88 3.81
CA VAL A 286 -6.95 -4.62 4.43
C VAL A 286 -7.31 -6.04 4.87
N LEU A 287 -8.58 -6.29 5.22
CA LEU A 287 -9.03 -7.62 5.66
C LEU A 287 -9.27 -8.61 4.52
N ARG A 288 -9.29 -8.19 3.26
CA ARG A 288 -9.56 -9.11 2.13
C ARG A 288 -8.49 -10.19 1.99
N GLY A 289 -7.22 -9.81 2.08
CA GLY A 289 -6.09 -10.74 2.03
C GLY A 289 -5.55 -11.19 3.38
N PHE A 290 -6.23 -10.82 4.48
CA PHE A 290 -5.76 -11.14 5.81
C PHE A 290 -6.23 -12.53 6.24
N THR A 291 -5.30 -13.43 6.58
CA THR A 291 -5.61 -14.84 6.96
C THR A 291 -5.27 -15.15 8.42
N ALA A 292 -4.58 -14.26 9.12
CA ALA A 292 -4.14 -14.48 10.49
C ALA A 292 -5.19 -14.09 11.55
N ALA A 293 -6.50 -14.16 11.21
CA ALA A 293 -7.58 -13.95 12.16
C ALA A 293 -8.74 -14.90 11.89
N ASP A 294 -9.36 -15.40 12.97
CA ASP A 294 -10.53 -16.30 12.89
C ASP A 294 -11.80 -15.52 12.51
N GLU A 295 -12.00 -14.35 13.11
CA GLU A 295 -13.11 -13.45 12.80
C GLU A 295 -12.60 -12.14 12.18
N LYS A 296 -13.27 -11.69 11.11
CA LYS A 296 -12.95 -10.43 10.42
C LYS A 296 -14.14 -9.48 10.51
N ILE A 297 -13.94 -8.30 11.07
CA ILE A 297 -14.98 -7.28 11.26
C ILE A 297 -14.59 -6.05 10.45
N LEU A 298 -15.37 -5.79 9.40
CA LEU A 298 -15.30 -4.58 8.61
C LEU A 298 -16.49 -3.69 8.96
N LEU A 299 -16.21 -2.53 9.54
CA LEU A 299 -17.22 -1.51 9.82
C LEU A 299 -17.22 -0.44 8.73
N THR A 300 -18.38 0.07 8.41
CA THR A 300 -18.49 1.36 7.71
C THR A 300 -18.09 2.48 8.65
N LEU A 301 -17.74 3.65 8.10
CA LEU A 301 -17.46 4.84 8.90
C LEU A 301 -18.71 5.26 9.71
N GLU A 302 -19.92 5.09 9.16
CA GLU A 302 -21.16 5.41 9.84
C GLU A 302 -21.42 4.49 11.04
N GLU A 303 -21.20 3.16 10.88
CA GLU A 303 -21.32 2.20 11.97
C GLU A 303 -20.31 2.48 13.09
N ALA A 304 -19.07 2.81 12.74
CA ALA A 304 -18.04 3.14 13.73
C ALA A 304 -18.36 4.44 14.49
N ARG A 305 -18.88 5.47 13.81
CA ARG A 305 -19.31 6.73 14.43
C ARG A 305 -20.48 6.57 15.39
N LYS A 306 -21.40 5.62 15.14
CA LYS A 306 -22.52 5.32 16.04
C LYS A 306 -22.10 4.68 17.37
N LEU A 307 -20.83 4.27 17.51
CA LEU A 307 -20.31 3.70 18.75
C LEU A 307 -19.85 4.78 19.76
N VAL A 308 -19.59 5.99 19.29
CA VAL A 308 -19.23 7.15 20.09
C VAL A 308 -20.46 7.86 20.61
#